data_44ff32f16b12a061c4d380bfbd416898
#
_entry.id   44ff32f16b12a061c4d380bfbd416898
#
_cell.length_a   1.000
_cell.length_b   1.000
_cell.length_c   1.000
_cell.angle_alpha   90.00
_cell.angle_beta   90.00
_cell.angle_gamma   90.00
#
_symmetry.space_group_name_H-M   'P 1'
#
loop_
_entity.id
_entity.type
_entity.pdbx_description
1 polymer ?
#
loop_
_entity_poly.entity_id
_entity_poly.type
_entity_poly.pdbx_seq_one_letter_code
_entity_poly.pdbx_strand_id
1 'polypeptide(L)'
;VSAISRRSLLAGAAATAGLAATGLPRAHAAAPARVPVTREEQRVVIIGSGFGGGVAALRFAQAGVRCLVLERGVWWPTGPNAETFPHPTSPDKRIFWLGSPSVLGFTPELFDPYTGLLEQVPGDGMDMVVAAGVGGGSLVYQGMTLQPSESVFNANLPERLDYARMDRDHYRRVARMLRLETAPDELIASKTYKPARVFAEYAERAGEPVAKIPMPIDWDFALRELKGEMKPSYTNGDCSLGVNNGGKHSVDVTYIAQARATGLVTVATRHNVTDVAMAPDGRWQIFVDRIATDGTVLEKKIITAKALVMAAGSAGTTRLLMRAAAKDQIPDMPDGLGTGWGSNGDRIYTWTNWADDFGTPQGGPVVYGSMDWEDPASANTIIQASIPPLGDLRTTMIVGYGVSEGRGRFVYDAAKDDAVLRWPKGADDALYRRIHERVTKITGSSSFLIDTTAAYPSTWHPLGGAAMGTVCDLAGRVEGHRGLYVLDGALLPGTTAACNPSMTIAAVAERATDDLIANDVGTVF
;
A
#
# COMPACT_ATOMS: atom_id res chain seq x y z
N VAL A 1 -0.63 -48.43 21.37
CA VAL A 1 -0.82 -48.83 19.99
C VAL A 1 -1.83 -49.96 19.99
N SER A 2 -3.11 -49.67 19.74
CA SER A 2 -4.19 -50.65 19.65
C SER A 2 -4.77 -50.55 18.25
N ALA A 3 -4.64 -51.67 17.51
CA ALA A 3 -5.08 -51.78 16.15
C ALA A 3 -6.61 -51.90 16.08
N ILE A 4 -7.25 -51.01 15.30
CA ILE A 4 -8.68 -51.08 14.98
C ILE A 4 -8.86 -52.21 13.93
N SER A 5 -9.60 -53.23 14.30
CA SER A 5 -9.83 -54.41 13.47
C SER A 5 -10.84 -54.14 12.32
N ARG A 6 -10.61 -54.73 11.12
CA ARG A 6 -11.46 -54.63 9.93
C ARG A 6 -12.92 -55.10 10.11
N ARG A 7 -13.28 -55.62 11.27
CA ARG A 7 -14.66 -56.09 11.56
C ARG A 7 -15.59 -54.98 12.09
N SER A 8 -15.06 -53.83 12.50
CA SER A 8 -15.85 -52.70 12.99
C SER A 8 -16.37 -51.77 11.85
N LEU A 9 -15.89 -51.98 10.63
CA LEU A 9 -16.29 -51.17 9.48
C LEU A 9 -17.46 -51.79 8.68
N LEU A 10 -17.87 -53.01 8.97
CA LEU A 10 -18.97 -53.73 8.26
C LEU A 10 -20.30 -53.74 9.05
N ALA A 11 -20.35 -53.25 10.26
CA ALA A 11 -21.58 -53.19 11.06
C ALA A 11 -22.36 -51.84 10.91
N GLY A 12 -21.81 -50.86 10.19
CA GLY A 12 -22.45 -49.56 9.94
C GLY A 12 -23.28 -49.48 8.65
N ALA A 13 -23.26 -50.49 7.81
CA ALA A 13 -23.90 -50.46 6.46
C ALA A 13 -25.27 -51.15 6.34
N ALA A 14 -25.84 -51.62 7.46
CA ALA A 14 -27.11 -52.38 7.43
C ALA A 14 -28.30 -51.70 8.09
N ALA A 15 -28.20 -50.43 8.46
CA ALA A 15 -29.27 -49.66 9.15
C ALA A 15 -29.92 -48.55 8.32
N THR A 16 -29.72 -48.49 7.00
CA THR A 16 -30.31 -47.43 6.14
C THR A 16 -31.22 -47.97 5.01
N ALA A 17 -31.82 -49.16 5.20
CA ALA A 17 -32.83 -49.68 4.28
C ALA A 17 -34.16 -49.87 5.00
N GLY A 18 -34.87 -48.81 5.35
CA GLY A 18 -36.19 -48.96 5.99
C GLY A 18 -36.88 -47.66 6.42
N LEU A 19 -36.83 -46.59 5.60
CA LEU A 19 -37.69 -45.41 5.76
C LEU A 19 -37.94 -44.74 4.42
N ALA A 20 -38.58 -45.48 3.53
CA ALA A 20 -39.14 -44.92 2.30
C ALA A 20 -40.67 -45.02 2.42
N ALA A 21 -41.33 -43.96 2.84
CA ALA A 21 -42.69 -43.55 2.53
C ALA A 21 -43.31 -42.68 3.62
N THR A 22 -42.77 -41.47 3.84
CA THR A 22 -43.61 -40.37 4.29
C THR A 22 -43.18 -39.18 3.41
N GLY A 23 -44.16 -38.71 2.59
CA GLY A 23 -43.96 -37.60 1.65
C GLY A 23 -43.76 -36.28 2.41
N LEU A 24 -42.52 -36.01 2.82
CA LEU A 24 -42.10 -34.66 3.15
C LEU A 24 -41.89 -33.91 1.83
N PRO A 25 -42.47 -32.70 1.68
CA PRO A 25 -42.20 -31.91 0.50
C PRO A 25 -40.71 -31.68 0.39
N ARG A 26 -40.08 -32.13 -0.72
CA ARG A 26 -38.73 -31.75 -1.10
C ARG A 26 -38.72 -30.21 -1.11
N ALA A 27 -38.07 -29.63 -0.12
CA ALA A 27 -37.69 -28.23 -0.23
C ALA A 27 -36.93 -28.08 -1.55
N HIS A 28 -37.54 -27.47 -2.54
CA HIS A 28 -36.83 -27.05 -3.74
C HIS A 28 -35.75 -26.11 -3.22
N ALA A 29 -34.50 -26.54 -3.34
CA ALA A 29 -33.38 -25.61 -3.16
C ALA A 29 -33.67 -24.46 -4.12
N ALA A 30 -33.96 -23.28 -3.58
CA ALA A 30 -34.18 -22.09 -4.38
C ALA A 30 -32.95 -21.94 -5.30
N ALA A 31 -33.19 -21.80 -6.59
CA ALA A 31 -32.11 -21.53 -7.52
C ALA A 31 -31.32 -20.33 -6.98
N PRO A 32 -29.96 -20.35 -7.01
CA PRO A 32 -29.19 -19.24 -6.48
C PRO A 32 -29.67 -17.94 -7.11
N ALA A 33 -30.02 -16.97 -6.27
CA ALA A 33 -30.55 -15.68 -6.72
C ALA A 33 -29.54 -15.08 -7.71
N ARG A 34 -30.01 -14.73 -8.91
CA ARG A 34 -29.15 -14.10 -9.93
C ARG A 34 -28.60 -12.79 -9.35
N VAL A 35 -27.27 -12.64 -9.39
CA VAL A 35 -26.61 -11.38 -9.00
C VAL A 35 -27.14 -10.25 -9.91
N PRO A 36 -27.73 -9.19 -9.38
CA PRO A 36 -28.27 -8.09 -10.19
C PRO A 36 -27.14 -7.37 -10.93
N VAL A 37 -27.47 -6.86 -12.13
CA VAL A 37 -26.56 -6.03 -12.93
C VAL A 37 -27.17 -4.64 -13.06
N THR A 38 -26.46 -3.61 -12.59
CA THR A 38 -26.87 -2.22 -12.69
C THR A 38 -25.96 -1.42 -13.62
N ARG A 39 -26.49 -0.30 -14.15
CA ARG A 39 -25.74 0.63 -15.00
C ARG A 39 -25.91 2.04 -14.48
N GLU A 40 -24.81 2.81 -14.48
CA GLU A 40 -24.84 4.21 -14.08
C GLU A 40 -23.84 5.03 -14.90
N GLU A 41 -24.04 6.34 -14.95
CA GLU A 41 -23.16 7.28 -15.62
C GLU A 41 -22.51 8.22 -14.60
N GLN A 42 -21.23 8.51 -14.81
CA GLN A 42 -20.46 9.41 -13.98
C GLN A 42 -19.68 10.41 -14.86
N ARG A 43 -19.32 11.56 -14.31
CA ARG A 43 -18.42 12.49 -14.99
C ARG A 43 -16.99 11.98 -14.91
N VAL A 44 -16.51 11.70 -13.70
CA VAL A 44 -15.19 11.17 -13.42
C VAL A 44 -15.29 10.00 -12.46
N VAL A 45 -14.63 8.89 -12.78
CA VAL A 45 -14.41 7.75 -11.88
C VAL A 45 -12.94 7.68 -11.51
N ILE A 46 -12.67 7.50 -10.23
CA ILE A 46 -11.33 7.31 -9.67
C ILE A 46 -11.29 5.90 -9.06
N ILE A 47 -10.40 5.03 -9.54
CA ILE A 47 -10.24 3.67 -9.02
C ILE A 47 -9.12 3.67 -7.99
N GLY A 48 -9.47 3.48 -6.72
CA GLY A 48 -8.58 3.52 -5.57
C GLY A 48 -8.59 4.86 -4.84
N SER A 49 -8.38 4.80 -3.54
CA SER A 49 -8.47 5.93 -2.60
C SER A 49 -7.16 6.22 -1.85
N GLY A 50 -6.03 5.69 -2.33
CA GLY A 50 -4.69 5.94 -1.78
C GLY A 50 -4.19 7.37 -2.04
N PHE A 51 -2.88 7.60 -1.93
CA PHE A 51 -2.28 8.93 -2.08
C PHE A 51 -2.71 9.63 -3.37
N GLY A 52 -2.54 8.98 -4.53
CA GLY A 52 -2.90 9.58 -5.82
C GLY A 52 -4.40 9.79 -5.99
N GLY A 53 -5.22 8.79 -5.64
CA GLY A 53 -6.68 8.89 -5.74
C GLY A 53 -7.28 9.91 -4.79
N GLY A 54 -6.73 10.03 -3.57
CA GLY A 54 -7.13 11.05 -2.60
C GLY A 54 -6.83 12.47 -3.09
N VAL A 55 -5.61 12.68 -3.64
CA VAL A 55 -5.24 13.96 -4.26
C VAL A 55 -6.18 14.29 -5.42
N ALA A 56 -6.37 13.37 -6.36
CA ALA A 56 -7.25 13.57 -7.52
C ALA A 56 -8.68 13.92 -7.09
N ALA A 57 -9.25 13.18 -6.13
CA ALA A 57 -10.59 13.42 -5.62
C ALA A 57 -10.76 14.84 -5.05
N LEU A 58 -9.83 15.28 -4.21
CA LEU A 58 -9.88 16.62 -3.62
C LEU A 58 -9.69 17.70 -4.67
N ARG A 59 -8.66 17.59 -5.51
CA ARG A 59 -8.30 18.63 -6.48
C ARG A 59 -9.40 18.83 -7.54
N PHE A 60 -9.96 17.75 -8.06
CA PHE A 60 -11.09 17.84 -8.99
C PHE A 60 -12.35 18.40 -8.31
N ALA A 61 -12.64 18.03 -7.07
CA ALA A 61 -13.75 18.61 -6.32
C ALA A 61 -13.57 20.13 -6.10
N GLN A 62 -12.36 20.59 -5.78
CA GLN A 62 -12.03 22.02 -5.67
C GLN A 62 -12.21 22.77 -7.00
N ALA A 63 -12.02 22.07 -8.14
CA ALA A 63 -12.32 22.60 -9.47
C ALA A 63 -13.79 22.46 -9.89
N GLY A 64 -14.70 22.09 -8.96
CA GLY A 64 -16.13 21.94 -9.24
C GLY A 64 -16.52 20.66 -9.99
N VAL A 65 -15.63 19.68 -10.05
CA VAL A 65 -15.87 18.42 -10.76
C VAL A 65 -16.41 17.35 -9.80
N ARG A 66 -17.56 16.78 -10.14
CA ARG A 66 -18.14 15.65 -9.39
C ARG A 66 -17.37 14.36 -9.71
N CYS A 67 -16.97 13.61 -8.67
CA CYS A 67 -16.22 12.38 -8.80
C CYS A 67 -16.85 11.23 -7.99
N LEU A 68 -16.76 10.02 -8.55
CA LEU A 68 -17.00 8.77 -7.85
C LEU A 68 -15.66 8.07 -7.60
N VAL A 69 -15.31 7.85 -6.34
CA VAL A 69 -14.14 7.05 -5.94
C VAL A 69 -14.60 5.63 -5.65
N LEU A 70 -14.00 4.64 -6.33
CA LEU A 70 -14.25 3.22 -6.12
C LEU A 70 -13.11 2.64 -5.26
N GLU A 71 -13.46 2.15 -4.09
CA GLU A 71 -12.52 1.50 -3.17
C GLU A 71 -12.96 0.05 -2.92
N ARG A 72 -12.07 -0.90 -3.14
CA ARG A 72 -12.36 -2.32 -2.92
C ARG A 72 -12.49 -2.68 -1.44
N GLY A 73 -11.71 -2.02 -0.57
CA GLY A 73 -11.70 -2.24 0.87
C GLY A 73 -12.82 -1.49 1.61
N VAL A 74 -12.66 -1.39 2.91
CA VAL A 74 -13.61 -0.76 3.83
C VAL A 74 -13.03 0.53 4.43
N TRP A 75 -13.86 1.27 5.17
CA TRP A 75 -13.38 2.31 6.07
C TRP A 75 -12.74 1.70 7.32
N TRP A 76 -11.63 2.31 7.77
CA TRP A 76 -10.91 1.95 8.98
C TRP A 76 -10.93 3.14 9.96
N PRO A 77 -12.08 3.47 10.56
CA PRO A 77 -12.19 4.65 11.42
C PRO A 77 -11.33 4.50 12.66
N THR A 78 -10.61 5.56 13.01
CA THR A 78 -9.76 5.64 14.19
C THR A 78 -10.25 6.71 15.16
N GLY A 79 -9.75 6.70 16.37
CA GLY A 79 -10.09 7.66 17.41
C GLY A 79 -9.56 7.19 18.75
N PRO A 80 -9.72 7.98 19.85
CA PRO A 80 -9.27 7.56 21.16
C PRO A 80 -9.80 6.19 21.55
N ASN A 81 -8.89 5.24 21.83
CA ASN A 81 -9.21 3.86 22.24
C ASN A 81 -9.97 3.02 21.19
N ALA A 82 -9.90 3.35 19.91
CA ALA A 82 -10.47 2.50 18.85
C ALA A 82 -9.78 1.13 18.80
N GLU A 83 -10.51 0.15 18.25
CA GLU A 83 -10.05 -1.25 18.07
C GLU A 83 -10.34 -1.69 16.62
N THR A 84 -10.18 -0.78 15.68
CA THR A 84 -10.56 -0.99 14.27
C THR A 84 -9.53 -1.81 13.54
N PHE A 85 -8.25 -1.45 13.70
CA PHE A 85 -7.15 -2.22 13.12
C PHE A 85 -6.85 -3.46 13.96
N PRO A 86 -6.42 -4.57 13.30
CA PRO A 86 -5.99 -5.78 14.00
C PRO A 86 -4.68 -5.53 14.76
N HIS A 87 -4.45 -6.35 15.81
CA HIS A 87 -3.21 -6.32 16.59
C HIS A 87 -2.29 -7.45 16.17
N PRO A 88 -0.99 -7.21 15.90
CA PRO A 88 -0.04 -8.28 15.58
C PRO A 88 0.07 -9.36 16.66
N THR A 89 -0.15 -9.01 17.93
CA THR A 89 -0.13 -9.95 19.06
C THR A 89 -1.43 -10.73 19.24
N SER A 90 -2.49 -10.33 18.55
CA SER A 90 -3.79 -10.99 18.54
C SER A 90 -4.37 -10.93 17.12
N PRO A 91 -3.73 -11.65 16.17
CA PRO A 91 -4.10 -11.60 14.77
C PRO A 91 -5.50 -12.14 14.53
N ASP A 92 -6.24 -11.54 13.61
CA ASP A 92 -7.55 -11.96 13.18
C ASP A 92 -7.77 -11.74 11.67
N LYS A 93 -8.96 -12.12 11.16
CA LYS A 93 -9.30 -12.03 9.73
C LYS A 93 -9.15 -10.63 9.10
N ARG A 94 -9.12 -9.57 9.89
CA ARG A 94 -8.97 -8.20 9.41
C ARG A 94 -7.59 -7.92 8.82
N ILE A 95 -6.60 -8.79 9.04
CA ILE A 95 -5.27 -8.65 8.43
C ILE A 95 -5.35 -8.88 6.92
N PHE A 96 -6.11 -9.89 6.44
CA PHE A 96 -6.01 -10.39 5.09
C PHE A 96 -7.12 -9.88 4.18
N TRP A 97 -6.73 -9.33 3.03
CA TRP A 97 -7.62 -9.18 1.90
C TRP A 97 -7.98 -10.56 1.31
N LEU A 98 -9.22 -10.75 0.95
CA LEU A 98 -9.83 -11.97 0.42
C LEU A 98 -8.86 -12.95 -0.26
N GLY A 99 -8.62 -14.09 0.37
CA GLY A 99 -7.79 -15.14 -0.21
C GLY A 99 -6.31 -14.78 -0.45
N SER A 100 -5.83 -13.67 0.14
CA SER A 100 -4.42 -13.30 0.10
C SER A 100 -3.56 -14.44 0.66
N PRO A 101 -2.40 -14.73 0.05
CA PRO A 101 -1.37 -15.58 0.68
C PRO A 101 -0.89 -15.03 2.03
N SER A 102 -0.03 -15.78 2.71
CA SER A 102 0.58 -15.37 3.97
C SER A 102 1.24 -13.99 3.87
N VAL A 103 0.92 -13.10 4.80
CA VAL A 103 1.49 -11.75 4.90
C VAL A 103 2.16 -11.60 6.25
N LEU A 104 3.39 -11.09 6.30
CA LEU A 104 4.12 -10.86 7.56
C LEU A 104 4.28 -12.12 8.43
N GLY A 105 4.25 -13.30 7.84
CA GLY A 105 4.30 -14.58 8.56
C GLY A 105 2.96 -15.04 9.17
N PHE A 106 1.89 -14.24 9.03
CA PHE A 106 0.54 -14.68 9.39
C PHE A 106 -0.05 -15.55 8.28
N THR A 107 -0.81 -16.57 8.64
CA THR A 107 -1.41 -17.55 7.72
C THR A 107 -2.92 -17.29 7.59
N PRO A 108 -3.43 -17.03 6.37
CA PRO A 108 -4.85 -16.73 6.15
C PRO A 108 -5.76 -17.93 6.40
N GLU A 109 -5.26 -19.17 6.27
CA GLU A 109 -6.03 -20.40 6.42
C GLU A 109 -6.65 -20.59 7.79
N LEU A 110 -6.19 -19.82 8.78
CA LEU A 110 -6.73 -19.83 10.14
C LEU A 110 -7.99 -18.97 10.31
N PHE A 111 -8.37 -18.20 9.28
CA PHE A 111 -9.41 -17.18 9.38
C PHE A 111 -10.43 -17.29 8.24
N ASP A 112 -11.68 -16.93 8.52
CA ASP A 112 -12.69 -16.77 7.48
C ASP A 112 -12.31 -15.65 6.50
N PRO A 113 -12.65 -15.78 5.20
CA PRO A 113 -12.41 -14.72 4.22
C PRO A 113 -13.01 -13.38 4.67
N TYR A 114 -12.24 -12.31 4.52
CA TYR A 114 -12.65 -10.97 4.91
C TYR A 114 -12.03 -9.91 3.98
N THR A 115 -12.70 -8.76 3.84
CA THR A 115 -12.14 -7.57 3.17
C THR A 115 -11.13 -6.89 4.10
N GLY A 116 -10.06 -7.61 4.39
CA GLY A 116 -9.03 -7.17 5.33
C GLY A 116 -8.05 -6.16 4.72
N LEU A 117 -7.04 -5.86 5.51
CA LEU A 117 -6.16 -4.69 5.32
C LEU A 117 -5.06 -4.92 4.28
N LEU A 118 -4.47 -6.12 4.24
CA LEU A 118 -3.28 -6.41 3.46
C LEU A 118 -3.51 -7.52 2.44
N GLU A 119 -2.96 -7.31 1.25
CA GLU A 119 -2.88 -8.33 0.19
C GLU A 119 -1.41 -8.52 -0.18
N GLN A 120 -0.97 -9.78 -0.20
CA GLN A 120 0.27 -10.16 -0.88
C GLN A 120 -0.08 -10.51 -2.34
N VAL A 121 0.47 -9.74 -3.27
CA VAL A 121 0.36 -9.99 -4.71
C VAL A 121 1.59 -10.75 -5.16
N PRO A 122 1.46 -12.04 -5.48
CA PRO A 122 2.61 -12.85 -5.87
C PRO A 122 3.19 -12.41 -7.21
N GLY A 123 4.53 -12.41 -7.28
CA GLY A 123 5.28 -12.24 -8.52
C GLY A 123 6.31 -13.36 -8.71
N ASP A 124 6.95 -13.38 -9.87
CA ASP A 124 8.09 -14.26 -10.13
C ASP A 124 9.37 -13.50 -9.75
N GLY A 125 9.98 -13.92 -8.64
CA GLY A 125 11.20 -13.34 -8.07
C GLY A 125 10.99 -12.17 -7.09
N MET A 126 9.79 -11.60 -6.97
CA MET A 126 9.47 -10.52 -6.02
C MET A 126 7.96 -10.46 -5.78
N ASP A 127 7.54 -10.51 -4.54
CA ASP A 127 6.16 -10.28 -4.14
C ASP A 127 5.92 -8.81 -3.80
N MET A 128 4.67 -8.38 -3.91
CA MET A 128 4.27 -7.02 -3.50
C MET A 128 3.27 -7.11 -2.37
N VAL A 129 3.44 -6.30 -1.32
CA VAL A 129 2.46 -6.17 -0.25
C VAL A 129 1.73 -4.83 -0.42
N VAL A 130 0.42 -4.90 -0.54
CA VAL A 130 -0.44 -3.74 -0.80
C VAL A 130 -1.60 -3.67 0.20
N ALA A 131 -2.08 -2.45 0.45
CA ALA A 131 -3.18 -2.24 1.40
C ALA A 131 -4.53 -2.09 0.70
N ALA A 132 -5.60 -2.51 1.38
CA ALA A 132 -6.99 -2.33 0.97
C ALA A 132 -7.76 -1.54 2.05
N GLY A 133 -8.47 -0.49 1.62
CA GLY A 133 -9.24 0.38 2.49
C GLY A 133 -9.17 1.83 2.04
N VAL A 134 -10.13 2.64 2.49
CA VAL A 134 -10.14 4.07 2.19
C VAL A 134 -8.91 4.72 2.80
N GLY A 135 -8.03 5.24 1.96
CA GLY A 135 -6.70 5.76 2.34
C GLY A 135 -5.54 4.93 1.80
N GLY A 136 -5.81 3.69 1.34
CA GLY A 136 -4.79 2.81 0.74
C GLY A 136 -3.58 2.59 1.66
N GLY A 137 -2.37 2.61 1.10
CA GLY A 137 -1.12 2.41 1.83
C GLY A 137 -0.88 3.38 2.99
N SER A 138 -1.55 4.55 3.02
CA SER A 138 -1.43 5.49 4.14
C SER A 138 -1.98 4.95 5.46
N LEU A 139 -2.80 3.92 5.42
CA LEU A 139 -3.34 3.25 6.61
C LEU A 139 -2.26 2.48 7.36
N VAL A 140 -1.38 1.78 6.61
CA VAL A 140 -0.43 0.78 7.16
C VAL A 140 1.03 1.23 7.18
N TYR A 141 1.43 2.25 6.37
CA TYR A 141 2.81 2.72 6.41
C TYR A 141 3.15 3.33 7.77
N GLN A 142 4.43 3.31 8.14
CA GLN A 142 4.87 3.80 9.43
C GLN A 142 4.96 5.34 9.52
N GLY A 143 4.35 6.05 8.59
CA GLY A 143 4.27 7.50 8.60
C GLY A 143 5.49 8.23 8.04
N MET A 144 6.53 7.55 7.63
CA MET A 144 7.67 8.20 6.98
C MET A 144 7.21 9.02 5.78
N THR A 145 7.64 10.27 5.70
CA THR A 145 7.22 11.15 4.62
C THR A 145 8.42 12.00 4.21
N LEU A 146 9.40 11.33 3.59
CA LEU A 146 10.65 11.93 3.15
C LEU A 146 10.49 12.56 1.77
N GLN A 147 11.06 13.74 1.61
CA GLN A 147 11.28 14.41 0.34
C GLN A 147 12.75 14.21 -0.06
N PRO A 148 13.06 13.75 -1.28
CA PRO A 148 14.44 13.63 -1.73
C PRO A 148 15.13 14.99 -1.82
N SER A 149 16.45 15.02 -1.66
CA SER A 149 17.25 16.21 -1.98
C SER A 149 17.18 16.50 -3.49
N GLU A 150 17.46 17.73 -3.88
CA GLU A 150 17.45 18.15 -5.29
C GLU A 150 18.37 17.28 -6.14
N SER A 151 19.58 17.01 -5.66
CA SER A 151 20.56 16.18 -6.38
C SER A 151 20.05 14.76 -6.62
N VAL A 152 19.49 14.13 -5.57
CA VAL A 152 18.95 12.76 -5.68
C VAL A 152 17.69 12.72 -6.55
N PHE A 153 16.82 13.72 -6.44
CA PHE A 153 15.64 13.84 -7.29
C PHE A 153 16.01 13.96 -8.76
N ASN A 154 16.88 14.93 -9.11
CA ASN A 154 17.24 15.23 -10.50
C ASN A 154 18.04 14.10 -11.17
N ALA A 155 18.77 13.29 -10.39
CA ALA A 155 19.49 12.12 -10.91
C ALA A 155 18.57 10.93 -11.23
N ASN A 156 17.38 10.84 -10.62
CA ASN A 156 16.56 9.63 -10.63
C ASN A 156 15.15 9.82 -11.21
N LEU A 157 14.69 11.05 -11.33
CA LEU A 157 13.36 11.37 -11.85
C LEU A 157 13.47 12.29 -13.08
N PRO A 158 12.47 12.33 -13.98
CA PRO A 158 12.55 13.15 -15.18
C PRO A 158 12.81 14.63 -14.88
N GLU A 159 13.84 15.21 -15.50
CA GLU A 159 14.23 16.63 -15.36
C GLU A 159 13.05 17.59 -15.55
N ARG A 160 12.16 17.28 -16.52
CA ARG A 160 10.97 18.07 -16.82
C ARG A 160 9.94 18.15 -15.68
N LEU A 161 10.12 17.36 -14.58
CA LEU A 161 9.31 17.55 -13.37
C LEU A 161 9.65 18.84 -12.62
N ASP A 162 10.82 19.43 -12.88
CA ASP A 162 11.28 20.69 -12.30
C ASP A 162 11.29 20.66 -10.76
N TYR A 163 12.41 20.23 -10.17
CA TYR A 163 12.51 20.08 -8.71
C TYR A 163 12.19 21.37 -7.94
N ALA A 164 12.63 22.52 -8.44
CA ALA A 164 12.38 23.79 -7.76
C ALA A 164 10.88 24.10 -7.63
N ARG A 165 10.10 23.77 -8.68
CA ARG A 165 8.65 23.87 -8.66
C ARG A 165 8.02 22.78 -7.79
N MET A 166 8.51 21.53 -7.88
CA MET A 166 8.05 20.44 -7.01
C MET A 166 8.23 20.80 -5.53
N ASP A 167 9.40 21.28 -5.13
CA ASP A 167 9.69 21.69 -3.75
C ASP A 167 8.81 22.85 -3.30
N ARG A 168 8.79 23.95 -4.08
CA ARG A 168 8.09 25.18 -3.70
C ARG A 168 6.58 24.98 -3.58
N ASP A 169 5.96 24.20 -4.51
CA ASP A 169 4.51 24.16 -4.66
C ASP A 169 3.92 22.82 -4.17
N HIS A 170 4.41 21.69 -4.71
CA HIS A 170 3.73 20.40 -4.57
C HIS A 170 4.12 19.65 -3.30
N TYR A 171 5.40 19.50 -3.01
CA TYR A 171 5.85 18.88 -1.78
C TYR A 171 5.35 19.66 -0.55
N ARG A 172 5.42 21.00 -0.58
CA ARG A 172 4.90 21.83 0.53
C ARG A 172 3.39 21.74 0.69
N ARG A 173 2.65 21.55 -0.42
CA ARG A 173 1.19 21.32 -0.37
C ARG A 173 0.88 20.01 0.34
N VAL A 174 1.57 18.93 -0.03
CA VAL A 174 1.44 17.62 0.63
C VAL A 174 1.83 17.71 2.10
N ALA A 175 2.95 18.33 2.44
CA ALA A 175 3.42 18.51 3.82
C ALA A 175 2.37 19.20 4.70
N ARG A 176 1.76 20.28 4.20
CA ARG A 176 0.68 20.98 4.92
C ARG A 176 -0.59 20.13 5.04
N MET A 177 -0.97 19.42 3.97
CA MET A 177 -2.17 18.58 3.98
C MET A 177 -2.04 17.44 4.99
N LEU A 178 -0.89 16.79 5.04
CA LEU A 178 -0.58 15.70 5.96
C LEU A 178 -0.12 16.20 7.34
N ARG A 179 0.04 17.51 7.54
CA ARG A 179 0.50 18.13 8.81
C ARG A 179 1.75 17.44 9.33
N LEU A 180 2.83 17.45 8.51
CA LEU A 180 4.05 16.74 8.86
C LEU A 180 4.76 17.37 10.05
N GLU A 181 5.09 16.55 11.04
CA GLU A 181 5.83 16.91 12.25
C GLU A 181 6.85 15.82 12.60
N THR A 182 7.91 16.18 13.31
CA THR A 182 8.85 15.22 13.89
C THR A 182 8.44 14.85 15.31
N ALA A 183 8.77 13.63 15.74
CA ALA A 183 8.46 13.18 17.08
C ALA A 183 9.10 14.10 18.15
N PRO A 184 8.36 14.48 19.22
CA PRO A 184 8.87 15.33 20.29
C PRO A 184 9.91 14.59 21.14
N ASP A 185 10.88 15.34 21.68
CA ASP A 185 11.97 14.78 22.49
C ASP A 185 11.46 14.07 23.76
N GLU A 186 10.38 14.57 24.35
CA GLU A 186 9.72 13.93 25.50
C GLU A 186 9.28 12.48 25.17
N LEU A 187 8.67 12.26 24.01
CA LEU A 187 8.27 10.93 23.55
C LEU A 187 9.49 10.05 23.28
N ILE A 188 10.49 10.59 22.58
CA ILE A 188 11.72 9.87 22.25
C ILE A 188 12.48 9.48 23.52
N ALA A 189 12.48 10.31 24.56
CA ALA A 189 13.11 10.03 25.85
C ALA A 189 12.41 8.91 26.64
N SER A 190 11.17 8.56 26.29
CA SER A 190 10.38 7.55 27.00
C SER A 190 10.99 6.15 26.88
N LYS A 191 10.57 5.27 27.81
CA LYS A 191 11.03 3.88 27.86
C LYS A 191 10.72 3.12 26.56
N THR A 192 9.53 3.34 25.99
CA THR A 192 9.05 2.61 24.82
C THR A 192 9.76 3.01 23.52
N TYR A 193 10.35 4.22 23.46
CA TYR A 193 11.14 4.68 22.32
C TYR A 193 12.65 4.43 22.48
N LYS A 194 13.07 3.58 23.43
CA LYS A 194 14.47 3.16 23.59
C LYS A 194 15.08 2.62 22.28
N PRO A 195 14.39 1.78 21.46
CA PRO A 195 14.96 1.27 20.22
C PRO A 195 15.42 2.37 19.26
N ALA A 196 14.64 3.45 19.15
CA ALA A 196 14.99 4.58 18.30
C ALA A 196 16.26 5.29 18.78
N ARG A 197 16.41 5.48 20.11
CA ARG A 197 17.63 6.08 20.68
C ARG A 197 18.85 5.19 20.50
N VAL A 198 18.73 3.88 20.75
CA VAL A 198 19.81 2.92 20.53
C VAL A 198 20.24 2.94 19.06
N PHE A 199 19.31 2.94 18.13
CA PHE A 199 19.63 3.05 16.70
C PHE A 199 20.41 4.34 16.39
N ALA A 200 19.93 5.49 16.88
CA ALA A 200 20.59 6.78 16.66
C ALA A 200 22.02 6.79 17.21
N GLU A 201 22.21 6.33 18.46
CA GLU A 201 23.52 6.26 19.10
C GLU A 201 24.50 5.33 18.33
N TYR A 202 24.01 4.21 17.83
CA TYR A 202 24.86 3.26 17.09
C TYR A 202 25.21 3.81 15.71
N ALA A 203 24.27 4.47 15.03
CA ALA A 203 24.54 5.11 13.74
C ALA A 203 25.54 6.27 13.90
N GLU A 204 25.37 7.13 14.89
CA GLU A 204 26.33 8.22 15.18
C GLU A 204 27.72 7.69 15.53
N ARG A 205 27.84 6.65 16.38
CA ARG A 205 29.12 5.99 16.68
C ARG A 205 29.78 5.40 15.44
N ALA A 206 28.98 4.93 14.49
CA ALA A 206 29.46 4.42 13.21
C ALA A 206 29.83 5.55 12.22
N GLY A 207 29.61 6.82 12.57
CA GLY A 207 29.84 7.95 11.67
C GLY A 207 28.81 8.05 10.54
N GLU A 208 27.62 7.50 10.76
CA GLU A 208 26.50 7.59 9.82
C GLU A 208 25.61 8.80 10.16
N PRO A 209 25.07 9.52 9.17
CA PRO A 209 24.17 10.62 9.43
C PRO A 209 22.89 10.16 10.09
N VAL A 210 22.35 10.93 11.03
CA VAL A 210 21.07 10.65 11.70
C VAL A 210 20.21 11.91 11.73
N ALA A 211 18.95 11.76 11.35
CA ALA A 211 17.97 12.84 11.48
C ALA A 211 16.59 12.32 11.87
N LYS A 212 15.80 13.18 12.53
CA LYS A 212 14.38 12.90 12.75
C LYS A 212 13.62 12.91 11.43
N ILE A 213 12.72 11.95 11.27
CA ILE A 213 11.90 11.81 10.06
C ILE A 213 10.59 12.57 10.23
N PRO A 214 10.19 13.44 9.28
CA PRO A 214 8.87 14.04 9.27
C PRO A 214 7.78 12.98 9.05
N MET A 215 6.71 13.05 9.86
CA MET A 215 5.60 12.11 9.83
C MET A 215 4.26 12.81 9.95
N PRO A 216 3.20 12.28 9.34
CA PRO A 216 1.85 12.81 9.41
C PRO A 216 1.15 12.36 10.70
N ILE A 217 1.67 12.80 11.85
CA ILE A 217 1.18 12.36 13.16
C ILE A 217 1.02 13.57 14.08
N ASP A 218 -0.16 13.66 14.68
CA ASP A 218 -0.42 14.46 15.86
C ASP A 218 0.12 13.70 17.08
N TRP A 219 1.29 14.11 17.53
CA TRP A 219 2.03 13.43 18.58
C TRP A 219 1.39 13.54 19.98
N ASP A 220 0.41 14.42 20.16
CA ASP A 220 -0.33 14.51 21.42
C ASP A 220 -1.03 13.19 21.77
N PHE A 221 -1.46 12.42 20.76
CA PHE A 221 -2.02 11.10 21.00
C PHE A 221 -1.00 10.16 21.65
N ALA A 222 0.24 10.11 21.14
CA ALA A 222 1.30 9.29 21.72
C ALA A 222 1.71 9.76 23.13
N LEU A 223 1.76 11.07 23.37
CA LEU A 223 2.04 11.64 24.69
C LEU A 223 0.93 11.34 25.72
N ARG A 224 -0.32 11.31 25.27
CA ARG A 224 -1.46 10.93 26.12
C ARG A 224 -1.45 9.44 26.47
N GLU A 225 -0.99 8.59 25.55
CA GLU A 225 -0.74 7.16 25.88
C GLU A 225 0.32 7.02 26.97
N LEU A 226 1.43 7.77 26.93
CA LEU A 226 2.45 7.76 27.97
C LEU A 226 1.91 8.18 29.34
N LYS A 227 0.91 9.08 29.37
CA LYS A 227 0.23 9.52 30.60
C LYS A 227 -0.83 8.52 31.08
N GLY A 228 -1.10 7.45 30.34
CA GLY A 228 -2.15 6.47 30.66
C GLY A 228 -3.58 6.96 30.40
N GLU A 229 -3.75 8.02 29.61
CA GLU A 229 -5.06 8.59 29.26
C GLU A 229 -5.76 7.80 28.13
N MET A 230 -5.00 7.00 27.37
CA MET A 230 -5.49 6.15 26.28
C MET A 230 -4.80 4.79 26.30
N LYS A 231 -5.45 3.78 25.70
CA LYS A 231 -4.81 2.47 25.43
C LYS A 231 -3.61 2.67 24.51
N PRO A 232 -2.54 1.88 24.64
CA PRO A 232 -1.38 1.95 23.76
C PRO A 232 -1.72 1.63 22.29
N SER A 233 -1.20 2.44 21.36
CA SER A 233 -1.24 2.21 19.91
C SER A 233 0.06 2.71 19.25
N TYR A 234 0.59 3.86 19.71
CA TYR A 234 1.90 4.40 19.35
C TYR A 234 3.03 3.84 20.25
N THR A 235 2.69 3.35 21.43
CA THR A 235 3.67 2.99 22.46
C THR A 235 3.79 1.48 22.69
N ASN A 236 3.13 0.64 21.86
CA ASN A 236 3.06 -0.82 22.02
C ASN A 236 3.61 -1.65 20.84
N GLY A 237 4.10 -1.03 19.77
CA GLY A 237 4.63 -1.74 18.59
C GLY A 237 3.60 -2.18 17.56
N ASP A 238 2.33 -1.81 17.69
CA ASP A 238 1.25 -2.26 16.78
C ASP A 238 1.21 -1.52 15.43
N CYS A 239 2.00 -0.48 15.24
CA CYS A 239 1.89 0.46 14.11
C CYS A 239 2.08 -0.15 12.70
N SER A 240 2.56 -1.39 12.58
CA SER A 240 2.72 -2.08 11.30
C SER A 240 1.39 -2.53 10.66
N LEU A 241 0.31 -2.63 11.44
CA LEU A 241 -1.03 -2.98 10.97
C LEU A 241 -2.02 -1.81 11.09
N GLY A 242 -1.53 -0.58 11.15
CA GLY A 242 -2.31 0.62 11.37
C GLY A 242 -2.21 1.13 12.80
N VAL A 243 -2.70 2.33 13.06
CA VAL A 243 -2.72 2.96 14.37
C VAL A 243 -4.16 3.19 14.81
N ASN A 244 -4.57 2.54 15.90
CA ASN A 244 -5.95 2.57 16.37
C ASN A 244 -6.35 3.92 16.98
N ASN A 245 -5.51 4.53 17.82
CA ASN A 245 -5.76 5.89 18.29
C ASN A 245 -5.71 6.86 17.11
N GLY A 246 -6.48 7.92 17.15
CA GLY A 246 -6.41 9.00 16.17
C GLY A 246 -5.01 9.63 16.10
N GLY A 247 -4.86 10.73 15.39
CA GLY A 247 -3.60 11.45 15.28
C GLY A 247 -2.79 11.11 14.02
N LYS A 248 -2.92 9.94 13.41
CA LYS A 248 -2.31 9.68 12.11
C LYS A 248 -3.10 10.37 11.00
N HIS A 249 -2.50 11.34 10.34
CA HIS A 249 -3.07 12.12 9.25
C HIS A 249 -2.98 11.35 7.91
N SER A 250 -3.58 10.14 7.87
CA SER A 250 -3.69 9.32 6.67
C SER A 250 -4.61 9.98 5.62
N VAL A 251 -4.58 9.46 4.41
CA VAL A 251 -5.31 10.06 3.26
C VAL A 251 -6.82 10.09 3.47
N ASP A 252 -7.39 9.12 4.18
CA ASP A 252 -8.83 9.06 4.51
C ASP A 252 -9.30 10.23 5.38
N VAL A 253 -8.52 10.62 6.38
CA VAL A 253 -8.84 11.73 7.30
C VAL A 253 -8.34 13.09 6.83
N THR A 254 -7.57 13.14 5.74
CA THR A 254 -7.05 14.38 5.14
C THR A 254 -7.69 14.64 3.77
N TYR A 255 -7.09 14.14 2.69
CA TYR A 255 -7.54 14.39 1.32
C TYR A 255 -8.99 13.92 1.09
N ILE A 256 -9.31 12.69 1.43
CA ILE A 256 -10.65 12.12 1.21
C ILE A 256 -11.70 12.81 2.10
N ALA A 257 -11.39 13.09 3.36
CA ALA A 257 -12.30 13.81 4.24
C ALA A 257 -12.66 15.19 3.69
N GLN A 258 -11.65 15.98 3.23
CA GLN A 258 -11.87 17.29 2.64
C GLN A 258 -12.60 17.19 1.29
N ALA A 259 -12.26 16.20 0.45
CA ALA A 259 -12.96 15.97 -0.82
C ALA A 259 -14.45 15.70 -0.60
N ARG A 260 -14.81 14.84 0.34
CA ARG A 260 -16.20 14.54 0.71
C ARG A 260 -16.94 15.77 1.28
N ALA A 261 -16.24 16.58 2.07
CA ALA A 261 -16.82 17.79 2.65
C ALA A 261 -17.29 18.82 1.59
N THR A 262 -16.77 18.76 0.36
CA THR A 262 -17.24 19.58 -0.76
C THR A 262 -18.65 19.22 -1.25
N GLY A 263 -19.18 18.02 -0.92
CA GLY A 263 -20.43 17.47 -1.46
C GLY A 263 -20.31 17.00 -2.91
N LEU A 264 -19.14 17.06 -3.54
CA LEU A 264 -18.91 16.66 -4.94
C LEU A 264 -18.27 15.27 -5.08
N VAL A 265 -17.82 14.66 -3.99
CA VAL A 265 -17.14 13.36 -4.02
C VAL A 265 -17.93 12.30 -3.24
N THR A 266 -18.23 11.20 -3.93
CA THR A 266 -18.77 9.99 -3.32
C THR A 266 -17.68 8.93 -3.25
N VAL A 267 -17.48 8.31 -2.10
CA VAL A 267 -16.57 7.16 -1.93
C VAL A 267 -17.41 5.90 -1.75
N ALA A 268 -17.32 5.01 -2.72
CA ALA A 268 -18.02 3.72 -2.73
C ALA A 268 -17.07 2.61 -2.29
N THR A 269 -17.21 2.14 -1.05
CA THR A 269 -16.41 1.04 -0.48
C THR A 269 -16.96 -0.32 -0.88
N ARG A 270 -16.12 -1.35 -0.82
CA ARG A 270 -16.45 -2.72 -1.26
C ARG A 270 -16.91 -2.78 -2.72
N HIS A 271 -16.35 -1.90 -3.54
CA HIS A 271 -16.53 -1.85 -4.98
C HIS A 271 -15.23 -2.30 -5.64
N ASN A 272 -15.13 -3.60 -5.89
CA ASN A 272 -13.94 -4.21 -6.50
C ASN A 272 -14.03 -4.09 -8.02
N VAL A 273 -13.19 -3.25 -8.61
CA VAL A 273 -13.10 -3.11 -10.06
C VAL A 273 -12.43 -4.37 -10.64
N THR A 274 -13.15 -5.03 -11.55
CA THR A 274 -12.68 -6.26 -12.18
C THR A 274 -12.07 -6.01 -13.54
N ASP A 275 -12.61 -5.10 -14.33
CA ASP A 275 -12.14 -4.77 -15.67
C ASP A 275 -12.43 -3.31 -16.01
N VAL A 276 -11.70 -2.79 -17.00
CA VAL A 276 -11.91 -1.48 -17.61
C VAL A 276 -11.88 -1.60 -19.14
N ALA A 277 -12.68 -0.80 -19.82
CA ALA A 277 -12.77 -0.82 -21.28
C ALA A 277 -13.03 0.56 -21.85
N MET A 278 -12.72 0.77 -23.11
CA MET A 278 -13.13 1.91 -23.88
C MET A 278 -14.44 1.58 -24.62
N ALA A 279 -15.48 2.37 -24.41
CA ALA A 279 -16.73 2.23 -25.13
C ALA A 279 -16.60 2.74 -26.57
N PRO A 280 -17.49 2.30 -27.51
CA PRO A 280 -17.44 2.76 -28.91
C PRO A 280 -17.57 4.26 -29.09
N ASP A 281 -18.15 4.97 -28.13
CA ASP A 281 -18.31 6.44 -28.13
C ASP A 281 -17.11 7.18 -27.50
N GLY A 282 -16.03 6.44 -27.15
CA GLY A 282 -14.81 6.98 -26.57
C GLY A 282 -14.90 7.25 -25.06
N ARG A 283 -16.02 6.93 -24.40
CA ARG A 283 -16.12 6.98 -22.94
C ARG A 283 -15.51 5.73 -22.32
N TRP A 284 -15.29 5.77 -21.00
CA TRP A 284 -14.71 4.66 -20.22
C TRP A 284 -15.79 3.82 -19.58
N GLN A 285 -15.70 2.51 -19.69
CA GLN A 285 -16.55 1.55 -18.98
C GLN A 285 -15.75 0.88 -17.87
N ILE A 286 -16.30 0.88 -16.67
CA ILE A 286 -15.71 0.30 -15.47
C ILE A 286 -16.63 -0.81 -14.99
N PHE A 287 -16.12 -2.04 -14.93
CA PHE A 287 -16.83 -3.21 -14.45
C PHE A 287 -16.49 -3.44 -12.98
N VAL A 288 -17.53 -3.52 -12.15
CA VAL A 288 -17.37 -3.51 -10.70
C VAL A 288 -18.21 -4.60 -10.07
N ASP A 289 -17.60 -5.39 -9.20
CA ASP A 289 -18.30 -6.25 -8.26
C ASP A 289 -18.46 -5.51 -6.93
N ARG A 290 -19.70 -5.19 -6.55
CA ARG A 290 -20.02 -4.76 -5.18
C ARG A 290 -20.10 -6.00 -4.32
N ILE A 291 -19.22 -6.10 -3.34
CA ILE A 291 -19.02 -7.31 -2.54
C ILE A 291 -19.46 -7.13 -1.08
N ALA A 292 -19.80 -8.23 -0.43
CA ALA A 292 -19.90 -8.33 1.02
C ALA A 292 -18.51 -8.37 1.65
N THR A 293 -18.43 -8.34 2.97
CA THR A 293 -17.13 -8.37 3.68
C THR A 293 -16.38 -9.70 3.55
N ASP A 294 -17.08 -10.78 3.20
CA ASP A 294 -16.54 -12.10 2.92
C ASP A 294 -16.17 -12.34 1.43
N GLY A 295 -16.36 -11.31 0.58
CA GLY A 295 -16.10 -11.37 -0.85
C GLY A 295 -17.29 -11.83 -1.70
N THR A 296 -18.42 -12.22 -1.11
CA THR A 296 -19.61 -12.59 -1.87
C THR A 296 -20.08 -11.42 -2.75
N VAL A 297 -20.23 -11.67 -4.05
CA VAL A 297 -20.70 -10.65 -5.00
C VAL A 297 -22.20 -10.40 -4.80
N LEU A 298 -22.53 -9.18 -4.40
CA LEU A 298 -23.91 -8.74 -4.14
C LEU A 298 -24.57 -8.09 -5.36
N GLU A 299 -23.77 -7.46 -6.21
CA GLU A 299 -24.21 -6.71 -7.38
C GLU A 299 -23.04 -6.55 -8.36
N LYS A 300 -23.32 -6.65 -9.65
CA LYS A 300 -22.40 -6.26 -10.72
C LYS A 300 -22.81 -4.90 -11.27
N LYS A 301 -21.86 -3.98 -11.35
CA LYS A 301 -22.12 -2.64 -11.89
C LYS A 301 -21.29 -2.41 -13.14
N ILE A 302 -21.90 -1.72 -14.10
CA ILE A 302 -21.22 -1.17 -15.27
C ILE A 302 -21.36 0.34 -15.19
N ILE A 303 -20.23 1.02 -14.95
CA ILE A 303 -20.21 2.47 -14.80
C ILE A 303 -19.58 3.05 -16.07
N THR A 304 -20.28 4.01 -16.69
CA THR A 304 -19.75 4.73 -17.86
C THR A 304 -19.30 6.12 -17.43
N ALA A 305 -18.07 6.51 -17.78
CA ALA A 305 -17.50 7.80 -17.39
C ALA A 305 -16.85 8.54 -18.55
N LYS A 306 -16.83 9.89 -18.49
CA LYS A 306 -16.09 10.73 -19.46
C LYS A 306 -14.59 10.65 -19.19
N ALA A 307 -14.19 10.53 -17.94
CA ALA A 307 -12.80 10.38 -17.55
C ALA A 307 -12.63 9.27 -16.51
N LEU A 308 -11.52 8.54 -16.61
CA LEU A 308 -11.12 7.46 -15.73
C LEU A 308 -9.74 7.74 -15.17
N VAL A 309 -9.63 7.77 -13.85
CA VAL A 309 -8.36 7.91 -13.13
C VAL A 309 -8.00 6.57 -12.50
N MET A 310 -6.89 6.01 -12.94
CA MET A 310 -6.28 4.82 -12.37
C MET A 310 -5.43 5.23 -11.16
N ALA A 311 -5.82 4.80 -9.98
CA ALA A 311 -5.17 5.09 -8.70
C ALA A 311 -5.23 3.88 -7.74
N ALA A 312 -5.28 2.66 -8.32
CA ALA A 312 -5.36 1.39 -7.59
C ALA A 312 -4.01 0.89 -7.03
N GLY A 313 -2.99 1.75 -7.04
CA GLY A 313 -1.61 1.44 -6.70
C GLY A 313 -0.87 0.76 -7.86
N SER A 314 0.47 0.79 -7.84
CA SER A 314 1.31 0.31 -8.96
C SER A 314 0.87 -1.07 -9.45
N ALA A 315 0.70 -2.05 -8.55
CA ALA A 315 0.27 -3.39 -8.92
C ALA A 315 -1.16 -3.41 -9.49
N GLY A 316 -2.13 -2.78 -8.82
CA GLY A 316 -3.55 -2.82 -9.21
C GLY A 316 -3.79 -2.10 -10.53
N THR A 317 -3.24 -0.89 -10.70
CA THR A 317 -3.34 -0.09 -11.92
C THR A 317 -2.72 -0.82 -13.11
N THR A 318 -1.49 -1.32 -12.96
CA THR A 318 -0.79 -2.02 -14.05
C THR A 318 -1.54 -3.29 -14.47
N ARG A 319 -1.98 -4.11 -13.52
CA ARG A 319 -2.72 -5.35 -13.78
C ARG A 319 -4.04 -5.09 -14.53
N LEU A 320 -4.81 -4.09 -14.10
CA LEU A 320 -6.07 -3.71 -14.77
C LEU A 320 -5.83 -3.25 -16.22
N LEU A 321 -4.87 -2.36 -16.44
CA LEU A 321 -4.56 -1.86 -17.78
C LEU A 321 -4.00 -2.94 -18.71
N MET A 322 -3.08 -3.78 -18.23
CA MET A 322 -2.53 -4.87 -19.02
C MET A 322 -3.58 -5.93 -19.38
N ARG A 323 -4.50 -6.23 -18.47
CA ARG A 323 -5.61 -7.14 -18.75
C ARG A 323 -6.55 -6.57 -19.80
N ALA A 324 -6.88 -5.27 -19.69
CA ALA A 324 -7.71 -4.58 -20.67
C ALA A 324 -7.05 -4.56 -22.06
N ALA A 325 -5.75 -4.32 -22.14
CA ALA A 325 -4.97 -4.38 -23.39
C ALA A 325 -4.98 -5.79 -23.98
N ALA A 326 -4.67 -6.80 -23.18
CA ALA A 326 -4.62 -8.20 -23.62
C ALA A 326 -5.96 -8.75 -24.13
N LYS A 327 -7.08 -8.20 -23.67
CA LYS A 327 -8.46 -8.53 -24.09
C LYS A 327 -9.00 -7.61 -25.19
N ASP A 328 -8.19 -6.72 -25.73
CA ASP A 328 -8.60 -5.71 -26.72
C ASP A 328 -9.77 -4.81 -26.23
N GLN A 329 -9.88 -4.66 -24.91
CA GLN A 329 -10.87 -3.77 -24.27
C GLN A 329 -10.42 -2.31 -24.29
N ILE A 330 -9.11 -2.08 -24.33
CA ILE A 330 -8.47 -0.79 -24.60
C ILE A 330 -7.41 -1.07 -25.66
N PRO A 331 -7.74 -0.85 -26.94
CA PRO A 331 -6.79 -1.09 -28.05
C PRO A 331 -5.66 -0.04 -28.02
N ASP A 332 -4.57 -0.33 -28.71
CA ASP A 332 -3.45 0.57 -28.95
C ASP A 332 -2.80 1.17 -27.68
N MET A 333 -2.79 0.40 -26.58
CA MET A 333 -2.06 0.81 -25.39
C MET A 333 -0.55 0.91 -25.66
N PRO A 334 0.15 1.90 -25.08
CA PRO A 334 1.58 2.07 -25.32
C PRO A 334 2.40 0.82 -24.99
N ASP A 335 3.39 0.50 -25.84
CA ASP A 335 4.26 -0.68 -25.71
C ASP A 335 5.03 -0.73 -24.36
N GLY A 336 5.22 0.43 -23.73
CA GLY A 336 5.85 0.54 -22.43
C GLY A 336 5.00 0.04 -21.25
N LEU A 337 3.72 -0.28 -21.45
CA LEU A 337 2.83 -0.74 -20.38
C LEU A 337 3.36 -2.05 -19.75
N GLY A 338 3.40 -2.06 -18.45
CA GLY A 338 3.94 -3.17 -17.65
C GLY A 338 5.45 -3.15 -17.47
N THR A 339 6.20 -2.26 -18.17
CA THR A 339 7.66 -2.17 -18.06
C THR A 339 8.11 -1.13 -17.03
N GLY A 340 9.41 -1.11 -16.71
CA GLY A 340 10.00 -0.09 -15.86
C GLY A 340 9.56 -0.17 -14.38
N TRP A 341 9.04 -1.31 -13.94
CA TRP A 341 8.64 -1.51 -12.56
C TRP A 341 9.85 -1.63 -11.64
N GLY A 342 9.80 -1.04 -10.44
CA GLY A 342 10.86 -1.08 -9.45
C GLY A 342 10.34 -1.34 -8.05
N SER A 343 11.22 -1.91 -7.21
CA SER A 343 10.96 -2.31 -5.82
C SER A 343 11.27 -1.21 -4.80
N ASN A 344 11.83 -0.08 -5.24
CA ASN A 344 12.46 0.93 -4.38
C ASN A 344 13.61 0.38 -3.51
N GLY A 345 14.07 -0.85 -3.78
CA GLY A 345 15.20 -1.50 -3.11
C GLY A 345 14.94 -1.91 -1.67
N ASP A 346 13.70 -2.21 -1.30
CA ASP A 346 13.32 -2.57 0.07
C ASP A 346 14.14 -3.75 0.61
N ARG A 347 14.67 -3.57 1.83
CA ARG A 347 15.43 -4.58 2.56
C ARG A 347 15.07 -4.53 4.04
N ILE A 348 14.72 -5.68 4.62
CA ILE A 348 14.33 -5.78 6.02
C ILE A 348 15.26 -6.72 6.76
N TYR A 349 15.75 -6.24 7.91
CA TYR A 349 16.59 -7.00 8.82
C TYR A 349 15.94 -7.09 10.19
N THR A 350 16.06 -8.24 10.85
CA THR A 350 15.96 -8.29 12.31
C THR A 350 17.35 -8.07 12.89
N TRP A 351 17.47 -7.15 13.85
CA TRP A 351 18.69 -6.82 14.56
C TRP A 351 18.59 -7.25 16.01
N THR A 352 19.32 -8.31 16.38
CA THR A 352 19.51 -8.72 17.77
C THR A 352 20.82 -8.18 18.28
N ASN A 353 20.78 -7.39 19.38
CA ASN A 353 21.97 -6.75 19.98
C ASN A 353 22.28 -7.41 21.33
N TRP A 354 23.50 -7.93 21.48
CA TRP A 354 23.93 -8.60 22.70
C TRP A 354 24.48 -7.62 23.74
N ALA A 355 24.96 -6.43 23.35
CA ALA A 355 25.49 -5.41 24.24
C ALA A 355 24.38 -4.60 24.93
N ASP A 356 23.38 -4.17 24.16
CA ASP A 356 22.25 -3.35 24.62
C ASP A 356 20.92 -4.06 24.37
N ASP A 357 19.93 -3.82 25.24
CA ASP A 357 18.55 -4.20 24.97
C ASP A 357 17.77 -3.04 24.33
N PHE A 358 16.69 -3.36 23.66
CA PHE A 358 15.76 -2.39 23.09
C PHE A 358 14.54 -2.11 23.95
N GLY A 359 14.33 -2.94 24.98
CA GLY A 359 13.13 -2.89 25.80
C GLY A 359 11.89 -3.48 25.12
N THR A 360 10.82 -3.59 25.90
CA THR A 360 9.49 -4.00 25.44
C THR A 360 8.41 -3.32 26.30
N PRO A 361 7.26 -2.89 25.73
CA PRO A 361 7.00 -2.79 24.30
C PRO A 361 7.87 -1.75 23.60
N GLN A 362 8.02 -1.89 22.27
CA GLN A 362 8.74 -0.94 21.44
C GLN A 362 7.75 0.03 20.82
N GLY A 363 7.91 1.32 21.06
CA GLY A 363 7.10 2.37 20.47
C GLY A 363 7.40 2.55 18.97
N GLY A 364 6.42 2.95 18.23
CA GLY A 364 6.49 3.26 16.80
C GLY A 364 5.43 4.31 16.45
N PRO A 365 5.44 4.83 15.27
CA PRO A 365 6.27 4.53 14.11
C PRO A 365 7.72 5.01 14.20
N VAL A 366 8.44 4.87 13.07
CA VAL A 366 9.84 5.26 12.88
C VAL A 366 10.10 6.71 13.30
N VAL A 367 11.18 6.95 14.04
CA VAL A 367 11.52 8.30 14.53
C VAL A 367 12.76 8.85 13.83
N TYR A 368 13.80 8.01 13.69
CA TYR A 368 15.08 8.39 13.11
C TYR A 368 15.37 7.63 11.82
N GLY A 369 16.05 8.32 10.90
CA GLY A 369 16.64 7.74 9.70
C GLY A 369 18.08 8.16 9.52
N SER A 370 18.85 7.28 8.88
CA SER A 370 20.21 7.52 8.40
C SER A 370 20.16 7.64 6.88
N MET A 371 20.24 8.85 6.35
CA MET A 371 20.17 9.16 4.93
C MET A 371 21.59 9.35 4.37
N ASP A 372 22.04 8.42 3.54
CA ASP A 372 23.26 8.56 2.73
C ASP A 372 22.87 8.98 1.32
N TRP A 373 22.85 10.29 1.09
CA TRP A 373 22.41 10.93 -0.16
C TRP A 373 23.49 11.78 -0.83
N GLU A 374 24.77 11.60 -0.43
CA GLU A 374 25.88 12.35 -1.01
C GLU A 374 26.10 11.98 -2.47
N ASP A 375 26.09 10.69 -2.79
CA ASP A 375 26.11 10.20 -4.16
C ASP A 375 24.66 9.89 -4.63
N PRO A 376 24.09 10.71 -5.52
CA PRO A 376 22.72 10.54 -5.97
C PRO A 376 22.43 9.21 -6.68
N ALA A 377 23.43 8.60 -7.30
CA ALA A 377 23.27 7.34 -8.03
C ALA A 377 23.20 6.12 -7.09
N SER A 378 23.76 6.24 -5.90
CA SER A 378 23.81 5.16 -4.90
C SER A 378 23.07 5.48 -3.62
N ALA A 379 22.32 6.58 -3.61
CA ALA A 379 21.60 7.08 -2.44
C ALA A 379 20.72 6.01 -1.79
N ASN A 380 20.78 5.93 -0.47
CA ASN A 380 19.96 5.00 0.29
C ASN A 380 19.63 5.54 1.69
N THR A 381 18.60 5.00 2.29
CA THR A 381 18.09 5.37 3.61
C THR A 381 17.95 4.13 4.46
N ILE A 382 18.40 4.19 5.71
CA ILE A 382 18.26 3.15 6.72
C ILE A 382 17.46 3.71 7.89
N ILE A 383 16.50 2.94 8.39
CA ILE A 383 15.62 3.31 9.49
C ILE A 383 15.52 2.18 10.50
N GLN A 384 15.26 2.52 11.76
CA GLN A 384 14.80 1.55 12.75
C GLN A 384 13.27 1.50 12.72
N ALA A 385 12.70 0.30 12.76
CA ALA A 385 11.28 0.07 12.88
C ALA A 385 10.99 -0.86 14.07
N SER A 386 9.93 -0.55 14.82
CA SER A 386 9.55 -1.32 16.00
C SER A 386 8.94 -2.67 15.63
N ILE A 387 9.16 -3.66 16.47
CA ILE A 387 8.47 -4.95 16.40
C ILE A 387 7.37 -5.03 17.45
N PRO A 388 6.34 -5.87 17.23
CA PRO A 388 5.36 -6.19 18.25
C PRO A 388 6.01 -6.76 19.52
N PRO A 389 5.38 -6.63 20.70
CA PRO A 389 5.94 -7.09 21.99
C PRO A 389 5.90 -8.62 22.11
N LEU A 390 6.77 -9.30 21.37
CA LEU A 390 6.87 -10.77 21.34
C LEU A 390 7.73 -11.37 22.47
N GLY A 391 8.05 -10.55 23.48
CA GLY A 391 8.77 -11.00 24.68
C GLY A 391 10.30 -10.94 24.57
N ASP A 392 10.87 -10.64 23.42
CA ASP A 392 12.31 -10.44 23.22
C ASP A 392 12.68 -8.97 23.43
N LEU A 393 13.58 -8.72 24.39
CA LEU A 393 14.08 -7.38 24.73
C LEU A 393 15.26 -6.94 23.85
N ARG A 394 15.88 -7.87 23.12
CA ARG A 394 17.16 -7.65 22.44
C ARG A 394 17.04 -7.56 20.92
N THR A 395 15.85 -7.72 20.39
CA THR A 395 15.61 -7.67 18.95
C THR A 395 14.75 -6.47 18.57
N THR A 396 15.11 -5.81 17.49
CA THR A 396 14.31 -4.80 16.80
C THR A 396 14.40 -5.02 15.28
N MET A 397 13.77 -4.16 14.49
CA MET A 397 13.80 -4.24 13.03
C MET A 397 14.57 -3.07 12.45
N ILE A 398 15.32 -3.31 11.39
CA ILE A 398 15.93 -2.29 10.52
C ILE A 398 15.37 -2.47 9.12
N VAL A 399 15.05 -1.36 8.47
CA VAL A 399 14.61 -1.32 7.08
C VAL A 399 15.55 -0.41 6.30
N GLY A 400 16.01 -0.88 5.15
CA GLY A 400 16.77 -0.10 4.19
C GLY A 400 16.01 -0.03 2.86
N TYR A 401 16.17 1.07 2.15
CA TYR A 401 15.69 1.26 0.79
C TYR A 401 16.55 2.32 0.09
N GLY A 402 16.47 2.40 -1.25
CA GLY A 402 17.35 3.33 -1.95
C GLY A 402 17.10 3.38 -3.44
N VAL A 403 18.03 4.02 -4.14
CA VAL A 403 18.01 4.07 -5.59
C VAL A 403 18.27 2.68 -6.14
N SER A 404 17.21 2.07 -6.65
CA SER A 404 17.22 0.76 -7.29
C SER A 404 17.52 0.91 -8.78
N GLU A 405 18.49 0.15 -9.29
CA GLU A 405 18.77 0.02 -10.73
C GLU A 405 17.92 -1.09 -11.36
N GLY A 406 17.42 -2.01 -10.53
CA GLY A 406 16.59 -3.12 -10.94
C GLY A 406 15.29 -2.65 -11.60
N ARG A 407 14.94 -3.29 -12.71
CA ARG A 407 13.65 -3.06 -13.38
C ARG A 407 12.99 -4.39 -13.71
N GLY A 408 11.80 -4.57 -13.17
CA GLY A 408 10.91 -5.68 -13.49
C GLY A 408 9.93 -5.30 -14.60
N ARG A 409 9.16 -6.29 -15.01
CA ARG A 409 8.05 -6.10 -15.94
C ARG A 409 6.88 -7.00 -15.58
N PHE A 410 5.68 -6.53 -15.80
CA PHE A 410 4.51 -7.37 -15.80
C PHE A 410 4.35 -8.08 -17.13
N VAL A 411 3.84 -9.32 -17.09
CA VAL A 411 3.51 -10.12 -18.28
C VAL A 411 2.11 -10.68 -18.07
N TYR A 412 1.24 -10.50 -19.05
CA TYR A 412 -0.10 -11.08 -19.01
C TYR A 412 -0.03 -12.60 -19.09
N ASP A 413 -0.68 -13.26 -18.16
CA ASP A 413 -0.83 -14.70 -18.08
C ASP A 413 -2.30 -15.06 -18.39
N ALA A 414 -2.54 -15.57 -19.60
CA ALA A 414 -3.89 -15.89 -20.05
C ALA A 414 -4.56 -17.00 -19.23
N ALA A 415 -3.77 -17.89 -18.60
CA ALA A 415 -4.34 -18.96 -17.76
C ALA A 415 -4.88 -18.42 -16.43
N LYS A 416 -4.32 -17.32 -15.95
CA LYS A 416 -4.76 -16.62 -14.73
C LYS A 416 -5.72 -15.47 -15.01
N ASP A 417 -5.87 -15.08 -16.27
CA ASP A 417 -6.52 -13.83 -16.70
C ASP A 417 -5.98 -12.62 -15.93
N ASP A 418 -4.65 -12.55 -15.76
CA ASP A 418 -4.02 -11.51 -14.96
C ASP A 418 -2.59 -11.21 -15.40
N ALA A 419 -2.05 -10.06 -15.02
CA ALA A 419 -0.65 -9.72 -15.26
C ALA A 419 0.21 -10.06 -14.03
N VAL A 420 1.29 -10.78 -14.25
CA VAL A 420 2.22 -11.28 -13.23
C VAL A 420 3.55 -10.54 -13.35
N LEU A 421 4.07 -10.03 -12.24
CA LEU A 421 5.39 -9.42 -12.19
C LEU A 421 6.47 -10.46 -12.47
N ARG A 422 7.44 -10.10 -13.31
CA ARG A 422 8.71 -10.80 -13.53
C ARG A 422 9.85 -9.92 -13.05
N TRP A 423 10.45 -10.30 -11.91
CA TRP A 423 11.59 -9.57 -11.35
C TRP A 423 12.89 -10.29 -11.70
N PRO A 424 13.88 -9.60 -12.31
CA PRO A 424 15.15 -10.23 -12.66
C PRO A 424 15.94 -10.62 -11.41
N LYS A 425 16.51 -11.81 -11.42
CA LYS A 425 17.37 -12.27 -10.33
C LYS A 425 18.58 -11.34 -10.20
N GLY A 426 18.89 -10.90 -8.98
CA GLY A 426 20.03 -10.05 -8.68
C GLY A 426 19.92 -8.60 -9.14
N ALA A 427 18.74 -8.17 -9.59
CA ALA A 427 18.54 -6.83 -10.13
C ALA A 427 18.95 -5.70 -9.18
N ASP A 428 18.83 -5.89 -7.87
CA ASP A 428 19.19 -4.92 -6.84
C ASP A 428 20.42 -5.32 -6.00
N ASP A 429 21.22 -6.31 -6.42
CA ASP A 429 22.33 -6.83 -5.62
C ASP A 429 23.36 -5.75 -5.23
N ALA A 430 23.61 -4.77 -6.09
CA ALA A 430 24.52 -3.68 -5.78
C ALA A 430 24.00 -2.80 -4.63
N LEU A 431 22.72 -2.41 -4.69
CA LEU A 431 22.08 -1.65 -3.64
C LEU A 431 21.98 -2.47 -2.34
N TYR A 432 21.62 -3.74 -2.44
CA TYR A 432 21.51 -4.63 -1.28
C TYR A 432 22.84 -4.80 -0.55
N ARG A 433 23.97 -4.89 -1.27
CA ARG A 433 25.31 -4.91 -0.64
C ARG A 433 25.58 -3.60 0.10
N ARG A 434 25.33 -2.44 -0.51
CA ARG A 434 25.52 -1.13 0.15
C ARG A 434 24.69 -0.99 1.42
N ILE A 435 23.40 -1.34 1.36
CA ILE A 435 22.52 -1.33 2.53
C ILE A 435 23.05 -2.28 3.61
N HIS A 436 23.44 -3.51 3.23
CA HIS A 436 23.96 -4.50 4.18
C HIS A 436 25.26 -4.04 4.85
N GLU A 437 26.19 -3.46 4.10
CA GLU A 437 27.45 -2.90 4.62
C GLU A 437 27.16 -1.78 5.63
N ARG A 438 26.26 -0.85 5.33
CA ARG A 438 25.87 0.22 6.25
C ARG A 438 25.14 -0.31 7.48
N VAL A 439 24.20 -1.23 7.32
CA VAL A 439 23.51 -1.88 8.43
C VAL A 439 24.52 -2.59 9.35
N THR A 440 25.46 -3.34 8.78
CA THR A 440 26.52 -4.03 9.54
C THR A 440 27.42 -3.04 10.29
N LYS A 441 27.78 -1.93 9.65
CA LYS A 441 28.57 -0.85 10.27
C LYS A 441 27.83 -0.23 11.46
N ILE A 442 26.54 0.09 11.29
CA ILE A 442 25.69 0.66 12.34
C ILE A 442 25.56 -0.32 13.51
N THR A 443 25.21 -1.55 13.24
CA THR A 443 24.86 -2.53 14.29
C THR A 443 26.08 -3.07 15.04
N GLY A 444 27.26 -3.07 14.41
CA GLY A 444 28.53 -3.47 15.03
C GLY A 444 28.65 -4.98 15.28
N SER A 445 29.81 -5.38 15.83
CA SER A 445 30.20 -6.80 15.99
C SER A 445 29.44 -7.54 17.10
N SER A 446 28.82 -6.84 18.04
CA SER A 446 28.03 -7.45 19.13
C SER A 446 26.58 -7.70 18.73
N SER A 447 26.32 -7.88 17.44
CA SER A 447 25.00 -8.00 16.86
C SER A 447 24.85 -9.26 16.01
N PHE A 448 23.60 -9.72 15.92
CA PHE A 448 23.18 -10.75 14.98
C PHE A 448 22.10 -10.19 14.06
N LEU A 449 22.31 -10.32 12.76
CA LEU A 449 21.40 -9.82 11.74
C LEU A 449 20.80 -10.98 10.94
N ILE A 450 19.50 -10.94 10.75
CA ILE A 450 18.81 -11.81 9.78
C ILE A 450 18.24 -10.93 8.69
N ASP A 451 18.65 -11.16 7.47
CA ASP A 451 18.07 -10.53 6.28
C ASP A 451 16.81 -11.29 5.88
N THR A 452 15.65 -10.76 6.26
CA THR A 452 14.37 -11.42 6.00
C THR A 452 13.95 -11.30 4.52
N THR A 453 14.36 -10.23 3.83
CA THR A 453 14.06 -10.03 2.40
C THR A 453 14.87 -11.01 1.53
N ALA A 454 16.04 -11.46 1.97
CA ALA A 454 16.78 -12.50 1.24
C ALA A 454 16.05 -13.85 1.24
N ALA A 455 15.31 -14.15 2.32
CA ALA A 455 14.50 -15.37 2.42
C ALA A 455 13.15 -15.24 1.69
N TYR A 456 12.55 -14.06 1.74
CA TYR A 456 11.24 -13.76 1.15
C TYR A 456 11.30 -12.43 0.39
N PRO A 457 11.75 -12.44 -0.89
CA PRO A 457 11.83 -11.24 -1.70
C PRO A 457 10.47 -10.58 -1.83
N SER A 458 10.30 -9.44 -1.18
CA SER A 458 9.04 -8.69 -1.18
C SER A 458 9.29 -7.20 -1.04
N THR A 459 8.38 -6.39 -1.58
CA THR A 459 8.40 -4.94 -1.42
C THR A 459 7.05 -4.40 -0.94
N TRP A 460 7.11 -3.34 -0.15
CA TRP A 460 5.99 -2.50 0.26
C TRP A 460 5.90 -1.21 -0.58
N HIS A 461 6.87 -1.01 -1.46
CA HIS A 461 7.04 0.19 -2.27
C HIS A 461 6.98 -0.10 -3.78
N PRO A 462 5.94 -0.80 -4.29
CA PRO A 462 5.83 -1.09 -5.73
C PRO A 462 5.65 0.21 -6.52
N LEU A 463 6.48 0.42 -7.55
CA LEU A 463 6.52 1.63 -8.37
C LEU A 463 6.64 1.30 -9.86
N GLY A 464 6.00 2.09 -10.71
CA GLY A 464 6.08 1.90 -12.17
C GLY A 464 5.06 0.90 -12.72
N GLY A 465 5.22 0.55 -13.97
CA GLY A 465 4.31 -0.29 -14.76
C GLY A 465 3.41 0.51 -15.72
N ALA A 466 3.15 1.79 -15.44
CA ALA A 466 2.50 2.73 -16.37
C ALA A 466 3.20 4.10 -16.29
N ALA A 467 4.53 4.06 -16.40
CA ALA A 467 5.38 5.17 -16.01
C ALA A 467 5.29 6.38 -16.99
N MET A 468 5.50 7.57 -16.41
CA MET A 468 5.66 8.80 -17.18
C MET A 468 6.85 8.70 -18.12
N GLY A 469 6.67 9.22 -19.33
CA GLY A 469 7.70 9.18 -20.40
C GLY A 469 7.73 7.88 -21.21
N THR A 470 6.94 6.87 -20.85
CA THR A 470 6.84 5.61 -21.60
C THR A 470 5.40 5.18 -21.87
N VAL A 471 4.51 5.39 -20.93
CA VAL A 471 3.06 5.08 -21.03
C VAL A 471 2.24 6.33 -20.89
N CYS A 472 2.66 7.21 -19.99
CA CYS A 472 1.95 8.44 -19.68
C CYS A 472 2.82 9.67 -19.95
N ASP A 473 2.17 10.80 -20.17
CA ASP A 473 2.85 12.08 -20.06
C ASP A 473 3.14 12.44 -18.59
N LEU A 474 3.78 13.59 -18.35
CA LEU A 474 4.10 14.03 -16.99
C LEU A 474 2.87 14.45 -16.15
N ALA A 475 1.71 14.60 -16.75
CA ALA A 475 0.44 14.86 -16.08
C ALA A 475 -0.39 13.57 -15.88
N GLY A 476 0.19 12.42 -16.21
CA GLY A 476 -0.45 11.12 -16.04
C GLY A 476 -1.48 10.77 -17.12
N ARG A 477 -1.58 11.54 -18.23
CA ARG A 477 -2.42 11.14 -19.37
C ARG A 477 -1.79 9.94 -20.04
N VAL A 478 -2.56 8.87 -20.21
CA VAL A 478 -2.11 7.70 -20.99
C VAL A 478 -2.06 8.12 -22.47
N GLU A 479 -0.89 7.95 -23.09
CA GLU A 479 -0.67 8.37 -24.47
C GLU A 479 -1.64 7.68 -25.45
N GLY A 480 -2.25 8.46 -26.34
CA GLY A 480 -3.28 7.99 -27.26
C GLY A 480 -4.69 7.83 -26.69
N HIS A 481 -4.88 7.95 -25.36
CA HIS A 481 -6.14 7.60 -24.69
C HIS A 481 -6.76 8.79 -23.95
N ARG A 482 -7.53 9.60 -24.67
CA ARG A 482 -8.17 10.80 -24.10
C ARG A 482 -9.09 10.46 -22.92
N GLY A 483 -8.86 11.10 -21.77
CA GLY A 483 -9.66 10.91 -20.57
C GLY A 483 -9.26 9.70 -19.72
N LEU A 484 -8.14 9.03 -20.05
CA LEU A 484 -7.52 8.00 -19.21
C LEU A 484 -6.27 8.56 -18.53
N TYR A 485 -6.22 8.45 -17.21
CA TYR A 485 -5.15 9.03 -16.39
C TYR A 485 -4.62 8.00 -15.40
N VAL A 486 -3.32 8.07 -15.09
CA VAL A 486 -2.65 7.32 -14.02
C VAL A 486 -2.07 8.31 -13.03
N LEU A 487 -2.50 8.25 -11.77
CA LEU A 487 -2.10 9.22 -10.74
C LEU A 487 -1.55 8.56 -9.45
N ASP A 488 -1.08 7.35 -9.52
CA ASP A 488 -0.53 6.60 -8.37
C ASP A 488 0.94 6.20 -8.58
N GLY A 489 1.43 5.23 -7.79
CA GLY A 489 2.79 4.73 -7.89
C GLY A 489 3.14 4.11 -9.25
N ALA A 490 2.14 3.72 -10.07
CA ALA A 490 2.38 3.22 -11.42
C ALA A 490 2.95 4.30 -12.36
N LEU A 491 2.64 5.56 -12.09
CA LEU A 491 3.13 6.70 -12.88
C LEU A 491 4.64 6.97 -12.69
N LEU A 492 5.21 6.56 -11.56
CA LEU A 492 6.62 6.81 -11.26
C LEU A 492 7.54 5.83 -12.01
N PRO A 493 8.76 6.23 -12.40
CA PRO A 493 9.65 5.40 -13.23
C PRO A 493 10.44 4.36 -12.41
N GLY A 494 9.77 3.62 -11.53
CA GLY A 494 10.35 2.53 -10.72
C GLY A 494 11.19 2.97 -9.52
N THR A 495 11.20 4.25 -9.16
CA THR A 495 11.95 4.78 -8.02
C THR A 495 11.30 6.03 -7.46
N THR A 496 11.56 6.33 -6.20
CA THR A 496 11.27 7.60 -5.53
C THR A 496 12.53 8.24 -4.93
N ALA A 497 13.67 7.99 -5.57
CA ALA A 497 14.91 8.70 -5.25
C ALA A 497 15.34 8.52 -3.77
N ALA A 498 15.55 7.28 -3.33
CA ALA A 498 15.97 6.90 -1.98
C ALA A 498 15.00 7.30 -0.84
N CYS A 499 13.77 7.66 -1.17
CA CYS A 499 12.72 7.97 -0.21
C CYS A 499 11.62 6.90 -0.21
N ASN A 500 10.88 6.80 0.89
CA ASN A 500 9.61 6.09 0.85
C ASN A 500 8.63 6.81 -0.12
N PRO A 501 7.77 6.08 -0.87
CA PRO A 501 7.07 6.65 -2.02
C PRO A 501 5.96 7.65 -1.71
N SER A 502 5.39 7.62 -0.50
CA SER A 502 4.16 8.34 -0.13
C SER A 502 4.18 9.83 -0.52
N MET A 503 5.26 10.52 -0.14
CA MET A 503 5.42 11.97 -0.38
C MET A 503 5.51 12.29 -1.87
N THR A 504 6.34 11.54 -2.60
CA THR A 504 6.56 11.78 -4.04
C THR A 504 5.35 11.39 -4.87
N ILE A 505 4.65 10.28 -4.56
CA ILE A 505 3.39 9.93 -5.23
C ILE A 505 2.37 11.05 -5.07
N ALA A 506 2.17 11.55 -3.85
CA ALA A 506 1.22 12.63 -3.60
C ALA A 506 1.63 13.94 -4.29
N ALA A 507 2.91 14.32 -4.25
CA ALA A 507 3.41 15.54 -4.87
C ALA A 507 3.32 15.51 -6.41
N VAL A 508 3.61 14.35 -7.02
CA VAL A 508 3.44 14.16 -8.47
C VAL A 508 1.96 14.19 -8.86
N ALA A 509 1.08 13.59 -8.06
CA ALA A 509 -0.37 13.67 -8.29
C ALA A 509 -0.90 15.12 -8.14
N GLU A 510 -0.40 15.90 -7.17
CA GLU A 510 -0.72 17.33 -7.04
C GLU A 510 -0.29 18.14 -8.28
N ARG A 511 0.94 17.89 -8.78
CA ARG A 511 1.43 18.51 -9.99
C ARG A 511 0.61 18.12 -11.23
N ALA A 512 0.34 16.83 -11.37
CA ALA A 512 -0.46 16.32 -12.47
C ALA A 512 -1.87 16.91 -12.47
N THR A 513 -2.52 16.96 -11.31
CA THR A 513 -3.88 17.53 -11.21
C THR A 513 -3.93 19.04 -11.43
N ASP A 514 -2.87 19.81 -11.10
CA ASP A 514 -2.78 21.22 -11.48
C ASP A 514 -2.84 21.37 -13.01
N ASP A 515 -2.12 20.53 -13.75
CA ASP A 515 -2.13 20.51 -15.23
C ASP A 515 -3.48 20.04 -15.79
N LEU A 516 -4.03 18.94 -15.26
CA LEU A 516 -5.32 18.40 -15.71
C LEU A 516 -6.48 19.37 -15.48
N ILE A 517 -6.47 20.11 -14.37
CA ILE A 517 -7.47 21.12 -14.08
C ILE A 517 -7.38 22.27 -15.09
N ALA A 518 -6.17 22.69 -15.42
CA ALA A 518 -5.97 23.80 -16.36
C ALA A 518 -6.33 23.45 -17.81
N ASN A 519 -6.13 22.20 -18.23
CA ASN A 519 -6.17 21.82 -19.64
C ASN A 519 -7.33 20.87 -19.99
N ASP A 520 -7.77 20.00 -19.07
CA ASP A 520 -8.71 18.91 -19.37
C ASP A 520 -10.12 19.15 -18.78
N VAL A 521 -10.23 19.82 -17.62
CA VAL A 521 -11.53 20.17 -17.05
C VAL A 521 -12.27 21.15 -17.98
N GLY A 522 -13.50 20.78 -18.37
CA GLY A 522 -14.30 21.53 -19.32
C GLY A 522 -13.99 21.28 -20.81
N THR A 523 -12.91 20.56 -21.12
CA THR A 523 -12.52 20.20 -22.50
C THR A 523 -12.58 18.69 -22.75
N VAL A 524 -12.16 17.89 -21.77
CA VAL A 524 -12.21 16.41 -21.80
C VAL A 524 -13.38 15.91 -20.94
N PHE A 525 -13.55 16.46 -19.75
CA PHE A 525 -14.60 16.07 -18.80
C PHE A 525 -15.15 17.24 -17.99
#